data_d7d67ca04e8131e591719f8d3505dbec
#
_entry.id   d7d67ca04e8131e591719f8d3505dbec
#
_cell.length_a   1.000
_cell.length_b   1.000
_cell.length_c   1.000
_cell.angle_alpha   90.00
_cell.angle_beta   90.00
_cell.angle_gamma   90.00
#
_symmetry.space_group_name_H-M   'P 1'
#
loop_
_entity.id
_entity.type
_entity.pdbx_description
1 polymer ?
#
loop_
_entity_poly.entity_id
_entity_poly.type
_entity_poly.pdbx_seq_one_letter_code
_entity_poly.pdbx_strand_id
1 'polypeptide(L)'
;MPEQRPLRILHCFRSPVGGIFRHVRDLVEEHSRAGHEIGIICDSSTGGEYEDRLFDDIRPYLSLGLTRIPIRRSISPSDMMVLWNTFKEIRSLRPDVLHGHGAKGGVLARLAGSALRVNRYRVARLYTAHGGSLHYSRASMLGQFVLRMERLQEYFTDALVFICDYERQTYATKVGRPRVTNRLIYNGIGERDFQVIPTRSDAVQFIYIGMLRDLKGPDLFVDAFARTERLAGRPLSALMIGDGPDRDKYRDMMVERGLGKRISMLPAMRVQDAFTMSDNVVVPSRAEAMPYIVLEALGAGKTVIASRVGGIPEVLGKDSSALVAPGDAGDLARVMAEAIAKPGWGRQTMPSADAVKAVFSAPVMAKDVLKLYYELVGMTPQPANI
;
A
#
# COMPACT_ATOMS: atom_id res chain seq x y z
N MET A 1 16.25 -11.84 33.56
CA MET A 1 15.96 -11.59 32.14
C MET A 1 16.16 -10.11 31.96
N PRO A 2 16.80 -9.60 30.90
CA PRO A 2 16.85 -8.16 30.70
C PRO A 2 15.41 -7.63 30.54
N GLU A 3 15.06 -6.64 31.36
CA GLU A 3 13.78 -5.94 31.29
C GLU A 3 13.56 -5.45 29.87
N GLN A 4 12.44 -5.87 29.27
CA GLN A 4 12.10 -5.48 27.88
C GLN A 4 11.57 -4.04 27.92
N ARG A 5 12.46 -3.08 27.73
CA ARG A 5 12.05 -1.70 27.57
C ARG A 5 11.30 -1.50 26.25
N PRO A 6 10.43 -0.50 26.17
CA PRO A 6 9.84 -0.07 24.90
C PRO A 6 10.90 0.19 23.83
N LEU A 7 10.62 -0.20 22.58
CA LEU A 7 11.46 0.15 21.45
C LEU A 7 11.13 1.57 20.98
N ARG A 8 12.16 2.28 20.53
CA ARG A 8 12.07 3.59 19.88
C ARG A 8 12.14 3.37 18.35
N ILE A 9 11.00 3.50 17.67
CA ILE A 9 10.83 3.13 16.27
C ILE A 9 10.59 4.38 15.42
N LEU A 10 11.42 4.61 14.41
CA LEU A 10 11.22 5.69 13.45
C LEU A 10 10.88 5.11 12.06
N HIS A 11 9.72 5.49 11.54
CA HIS A 11 9.32 5.21 10.17
C HIS A 11 9.75 6.33 9.24
N CYS A 12 10.47 5.99 8.17
CA CYS A 12 10.96 6.94 7.18
C CYS A 12 10.32 6.66 5.82
N PHE A 13 9.62 7.62 5.24
CA PHE A 13 9.04 7.48 3.89
C PHE A 13 8.98 8.84 3.20
N ARG A 14 8.83 8.83 1.88
CA ARG A 14 8.74 10.07 1.14
C ARG A 14 7.32 10.65 1.19
N SER A 15 6.41 10.03 0.52
CA SER A 15 5.11 10.65 0.27
C SER A 15 4.05 10.14 1.26
N PRO A 16 3.42 11.03 2.05
CA PRO A 16 2.36 10.65 2.98
C PRO A 16 1.02 10.44 2.27
N VAL A 17 1.02 9.75 1.13
CA VAL A 17 -0.19 9.44 0.36
C VAL A 17 -0.27 7.96 0.00
N GLY A 18 -1.47 7.44 -0.15
CA GLY A 18 -1.75 6.08 -0.63
C GLY A 18 -1.30 4.97 0.31
N GLY A 19 -0.98 3.80 -0.27
CA GLY A 19 -0.76 2.56 0.47
C GLY A 19 0.42 2.58 1.44
N ILE A 20 1.51 3.30 1.15
CA ILE A 20 2.65 3.41 2.07
C ILE A 20 2.24 4.13 3.35
N PHE A 21 1.55 5.25 3.23
CA PHE A 21 1.09 6.01 4.40
C PHE A 21 0.06 5.21 5.19
N ARG A 22 -0.86 4.49 4.52
CA ARG A 22 -1.78 3.58 5.18
C ARG A 22 -1.05 2.52 6.00
N HIS A 23 -0.08 1.83 5.41
CA HIS A 23 0.74 0.82 6.08
C HIS A 23 1.44 1.36 7.33
N VAL A 24 2.06 2.55 7.21
CA VAL A 24 2.77 3.17 8.34
C VAL A 24 1.78 3.57 9.45
N ARG A 25 0.61 4.11 9.11
CA ARG A 25 -0.42 4.49 10.10
C ARG A 25 -0.87 3.28 10.91
N ASP A 26 -1.17 2.16 10.25
CA ASP A 26 -1.58 0.93 10.92
C ASP A 26 -0.48 0.40 11.85
N LEU A 27 0.79 0.42 11.42
CA LEU A 27 1.92 0.05 12.30
C LEU A 27 2.11 0.99 13.47
N VAL A 28 1.97 2.30 13.26
CA VAL A 28 2.08 3.33 14.31
C VAL A 28 1.03 3.09 15.40
N GLU A 29 -0.23 2.91 15.01
CA GLU A 29 -1.33 2.68 15.93
C GLU A 29 -1.11 1.40 16.76
N GLU A 30 -0.81 0.28 16.10
CA GLU A 30 -0.63 -1.02 16.76
C GLU A 30 0.62 -1.06 17.66
N HIS A 31 1.75 -0.56 17.20
CA HIS A 31 2.98 -0.56 17.99
C HIS A 31 2.93 0.43 19.17
N SER A 32 2.29 1.58 19.00
CA SER A 32 2.07 2.52 20.10
C SER A 32 1.16 1.92 21.17
N ARG A 33 0.06 1.22 20.78
CA ARG A 33 -0.79 0.49 21.72
C ARG A 33 -0.05 -0.62 22.45
N ALA A 34 0.93 -1.24 21.80
CA ALA A 34 1.82 -2.22 22.43
C ALA A 34 2.88 -1.59 23.35
N GLY A 35 2.86 -0.27 23.58
CA GLY A 35 3.73 0.44 24.50
C GLY A 35 5.07 0.90 23.92
N HIS A 36 5.23 0.90 22.58
CA HIS A 36 6.45 1.38 21.92
C HIS A 36 6.39 2.88 21.63
N GLU A 37 7.56 3.51 21.57
CA GLU A 37 7.70 4.93 21.24
C GLU A 37 7.89 5.07 19.72
N ILE A 38 6.95 5.78 19.06
CA ILE A 38 6.90 5.84 17.61
C ILE A 38 7.12 7.26 17.10
N GLY A 39 7.86 7.40 16.01
CA GLY A 39 8.01 8.64 15.28
C GLY A 39 7.96 8.46 13.77
N ILE A 40 7.67 9.54 13.07
CA ILE A 40 7.60 9.57 11.60
C ILE A 40 8.52 10.67 11.07
N ILE A 41 9.27 10.32 10.00
CA ILE A 41 10.00 11.28 9.17
C ILE A 41 9.49 11.13 7.73
N CYS A 42 8.89 12.19 7.18
CA CYS A 42 8.35 12.16 5.82
C CYS A 42 8.45 13.49 5.09
N ASP A 43 8.04 13.51 3.82
CA ASP A 43 8.08 14.70 2.98
C ASP A 43 7.07 15.77 3.43
N SER A 44 7.52 17.03 3.37
CA SER A 44 6.68 18.21 3.64
C SER A 44 6.04 18.80 2.39
N SER A 45 6.49 18.40 1.19
CA SER A 45 6.06 18.99 -0.08
C SER A 45 4.96 18.18 -0.78
N THR A 46 4.56 17.04 -0.23
CA THR A 46 3.49 16.17 -0.76
C THR A 46 2.40 15.93 0.27
N GLY A 47 1.19 15.65 -0.20
CA GLY A 47 -0.01 15.57 0.60
C GLY A 47 -0.82 16.87 0.53
N GLY A 48 -1.98 16.90 1.14
CA GLY A 48 -2.89 18.02 1.21
C GLY A 48 -3.74 17.93 2.49
N GLU A 49 -4.83 18.69 2.55
CA GLU A 49 -5.72 18.74 3.72
C GLU A 49 -6.25 17.36 4.16
N TYR A 50 -6.43 16.44 3.20
CA TYR A 50 -6.88 15.08 3.52
C TYR A 50 -5.80 14.32 4.30
N GLU A 51 -4.55 14.37 3.84
CA GLU A 51 -3.41 13.73 4.51
C GLU A 51 -3.09 14.41 5.84
N ASP A 52 -3.24 15.73 5.94
CA ASP A 52 -3.02 16.46 7.19
C ASP A 52 -4.02 16.00 8.27
N ARG A 53 -5.30 15.78 7.93
CA ARG A 53 -6.28 15.17 8.83
C ARG A 53 -5.88 13.76 9.26
N LEU A 54 -5.36 12.95 8.33
CA LEU A 54 -4.87 11.61 8.68
C LEU A 54 -3.65 11.64 9.61
N PHE A 55 -2.80 12.67 9.53
CA PHE A 55 -1.73 12.88 10.51
C PHE A 55 -2.28 13.29 11.87
N ASP A 56 -3.30 14.14 11.92
CA ASP A 56 -3.94 14.53 13.19
C ASP A 56 -4.55 13.33 13.91
N ASP A 57 -5.16 12.40 13.16
CA ASP A 57 -5.72 11.15 13.72
C ASP A 57 -4.65 10.27 14.40
N ILE A 58 -3.43 10.22 13.87
CA ILE A 58 -2.35 9.39 14.42
C ILE A 58 -1.39 10.15 15.36
N ARG A 59 -1.52 11.48 15.46
CA ARG A 59 -0.66 12.30 16.31
C ARG A 59 -0.57 11.82 17.76
N PRO A 60 -1.67 11.37 18.41
CA PRO A 60 -1.63 10.82 19.77
C PRO A 60 -0.73 9.60 19.94
N TYR A 61 -0.43 8.87 18.87
CA TYR A 61 0.42 7.67 18.88
C TYR A 61 1.89 7.97 18.59
N LEU A 62 2.25 9.23 18.27
CA LEU A 62 3.60 9.62 17.87
C LEU A 62 4.37 10.23 19.04
N SER A 63 4.77 9.41 20.00
CA SER A 63 5.53 9.87 21.18
C SER A 63 6.91 10.45 20.84
N LEU A 64 7.53 10.03 19.72
CA LEU A 64 8.77 10.60 19.18
C LEU A 64 8.52 11.72 18.16
N GLY A 65 7.23 12.06 17.92
CA GLY A 65 6.83 13.16 17.07
C GLY A 65 6.78 12.88 15.57
N LEU A 66 6.39 13.90 14.83
CA LEU A 66 6.29 13.94 13.37
C LEU A 66 7.25 14.99 12.82
N THR A 67 8.26 14.55 12.07
CA THR A 67 9.20 15.44 11.38
C THR A 67 8.90 15.43 9.88
N ARG A 68 8.50 16.57 9.34
CA ARG A 68 8.27 16.76 7.91
C ARG A 68 9.41 17.57 7.30
N ILE A 69 10.07 17.02 6.29
CA ILE A 69 11.22 17.62 5.59
C ILE A 69 11.01 17.56 4.09
N PRO A 70 11.53 18.49 3.27
CA PRO A 70 11.34 18.46 1.82
C PRO A 70 12.16 17.32 1.19
N ILE A 71 11.51 16.18 0.90
CA ILE A 71 12.11 15.03 0.22
C ILE A 71 11.70 15.02 -1.25
N ARG A 72 12.47 15.67 -2.12
CA ARG A 72 12.14 15.78 -3.55
C ARG A 72 12.18 14.40 -4.25
N ARG A 73 11.38 14.24 -5.31
CA ARG A 73 11.38 13.02 -6.12
C ARG A 73 12.69 12.85 -6.92
N SER A 74 13.21 13.93 -7.48
CA SER A 74 14.50 13.98 -8.19
C SER A 74 15.67 14.01 -7.20
N ILE A 75 16.85 13.59 -7.66
CA ILE A 75 18.11 13.74 -6.91
C ILE A 75 18.61 15.16 -7.16
N SER A 76 18.95 15.87 -6.10
CA SER A 76 19.44 17.24 -6.14
C SER A 76 20.62 17.42 -5.15
N PRO A 77 21.56 18.32 -5.40
CA PRO A 77 22.63 18.66 -4.44
C PRO A 77 22.08 19.09 -3.06
N SER A 78 20.90 19.70 -3.02
CA SER A 78 20.23 20.04 -1.75
C SER A 78 19.83 18.81 -0.92
N ASP A 79 19.78 17.61 -1.50
CA ASP A 79 19.49 16.38 -0.76
C ASP A 79 20.57 16.08 0.29
N MET A 80 21.80 16.54 0.10
CA MET A 80 22.88 16.42 1.10
C MET A 80 22.56 17.18 2.38
N MET A 81 22.04 18.39 2.27
CA MET A 81 21.65 19.20 3.45
C MET A 81 20.43 18.59 4.15
N VAL A 82 19.46 18.11 3.37
CA VAL A 82 18.28 17.41 3.88
C VAL A 82 18.71 16.14 4.63
N LEU A 83 19.58 15.32 4.05
CA LEU A 83 20.13 14.13 4.70
C LEU A 83 20.87 14.47 5.99
N TRP A 84 21.67 15.54 5.99
CA TRP A 84 22.40 15.98 7.19
C TRP A 84 21.48 16.45 8.32
N ASN A 85 20.48 17.27 8.00
CA ASN A 85 19.51 17.74 8.98
C ASN A 85 18.65 16.59 9.52
N THR A 86 18.23 15.68 8.64
CA THR A 86 17.50 14.46 9.03
C THR A 86 18.35 13.56 9.92
N PHE A 87 19.64 13.41 9.60
CA PHE A 87 20.57 12.65 10.45
C PHE A 87 20.68 13.22 11.86
N LYS A 88 20.78 14.56 12.00
CA LYS A 88 20.80 15.21 13.32
C LYS A 88 19.53 14.94 14.12
N GLU A 89 18.37 15.03 13.47
CA GLU A 89 17.07 14.74 14.08
C GLU A 89 17.00 13.27 14.52
N ILE A 90 17.32 12.34 13.64
CA ILE A 90 17.34 10.90 13.96
C ILE A 90 18.29 10.63 15.14
N ARG A 91 19.45 11.26 15.15
CA ARG A 91 20.44 11.09 16.22
C ARG A 91 19.92 11.60 17.57
N SER A 92 19.17 12.70 17.60
CA SER A 92 18.60 13.24 18.84
C SER A 92 17.52 12.35 19.41
N LEU A 93 16.73 11.69 18.54
CA LEU A 93 15.67 10.77 18.91
C LEU A 93 16.16 9.40 19.40
N ARG A 94 17.44 9.05 19.19
CA ARG A 94 18.05 7.78 19.62
C ARG A 94 17.18 6.55 19.32
N PRO A 95 16.82 6.25 18.04
CA PRO A 95 15.98 5.14 17.71
C PRO A 95 16.66 3.79 17.89
N ASP A 96 15.93 2.77 18.31
CA ASP A 96 16.37 1.37 18.24
C ASP A 96 16.19 0.80 16.84
N VAL A 97 15.17 1.31 16.11
CA VAL A 97 14.77 0.84 14.79
C VAL A 97 14.56 2.03 13.85
N LEU A 98 15.15 1.92 12.67
CA LEU A 98 14.86 2.76 11.50
C LEU A 98 14.22 1.90 10.41
N HIS A 99 12.93 2.11 10.14
CA HIS A 99 12.21 1.40 9.12
C HIS A 99 11.89 2.32 7.93
N GLY A 100 12.59 2.11 6.83
CA GLY A 100 12.39 2.85 5.60
C GLY A 100 11.33 2.22 4.71
N HIS A 101 10.41 3.02 4.19
CA HIS A 101 9.33 2.57 3.31
C HIS A 101 9.44 3.24 1.93
N GLY A 102 9.38 2.43 0.87
CA GLY A 102 9.59 2.88 -0.50
C GLY A 102 11.03 3.38 -0.76
N ALA A 103 11.39 3.61 -2.01
CA ALA A 103 12.78 3.84 -2.41
C ALA A 103 13.49 4.97 -1.62
N LYS A 104 12.88 6.17 -1.53
CA LYS A 104 13.50 7.33 -0.85
C LYS A 104 13.53 7.18 0.67
N GLY A 105 12.47 6.69 1.29
CA GLY A 105 12.45 6.39 2.73
C GLY A 105 13.47 5.31 3.09
N GLY A 106 13.61 4.30 2.23
CA GLY A 106 14.62 3.26 2.38
C GLY A 106 16.04 3.77 2.32
N VAL A 107 16.36 4.67 1.37
CA VAL A 107 17.70 5.32 1.31
C VAL A 107 17.97 6.09 2.59
N LEU A 108 17.01 6.90 3.04
CA LEU A 108 17.16 7.73 4.23
C LEU A 108 17.42 6.88 5.48
N ALA A 109 16.58 5.88 5.75
CA ALA A 109 16.71 5.03 6.93
C ALA A 109 18.03 4.25 6.93
N ARG A 110 18.43 3.70 5.77
CA ARG A 110 19.63 2.88 5.60
C ARG A 110 20.91 3.71 5.78
N LEU A 111 21.01 4.89 5.16
CA LEU A 111 22.19 5.76 5.27
C LEU A 111 22.29 6.39 6.65
N ALA A 112 21.20 6.95 7.19
CA ALA A 112 21.22 7.55 8.52
C ALA A 112 21.56 6.52 9.61
N GLY A 113 20.94 5.32 9.55
CA GLY A 113 21.25 4.24 10.47
C GLY A 113 22.68 3.75 10.38
N SER A 114 23.26 3.72 9.18
CA SER A 114 24.66 3.35 8.99
C SER A 114 25.62 4.41 9.56
N ALA A 115 25.31 5.68 9.38
CA ALA A 115 26.08 6.79 9.98
C ALA A 115 26.00 6.76 11.52
N LEU A 116 24.87 6.41 12.11
CA LEU A 116 24.75 6.21 13.55
C LEU A 116 25.67 5.09 14.06
N ARG A 117 25.78 3.98 13.32
CA ARG A 117 26.63 2.84 13.69
C ARG A 117 28.14 3.17 13.68
N VAL A 118 28.58 4.06 12.79
CA VAL A 118 29.96 4.55 12.80
C VAL A 118 30.27 5.19 14.15
N ASN A 119 29.30 5.85 14.76
CA ASN A 119 29.41 6.46 16.10
C ASN A 119 29.10 5.46 17.24
N ARG A 120 29.22 4.15 17.00
CA ARG A 120 28.98 3.06 17.95
C ARG A 120 27.54 2.99 18.50
N TYR A 121 26.59 3.64 17.85
CA TYR A 121 25.16 3.56 18.20
C TYR A 121 24.50 2.44 17.42
N ARG A 122 24.04 1.38 18.12
CA ARG A 122 23.41 0.22 17.48
C ARG A 122 21.94 0.51 17.16
N VAL A 123 21.60 0.55 15.88
CA VAL A 123 20.24 0.72 15.38
C VAL A 123 19.94 -0.34 14.33
N ALA A 124 18.75 -0.95 14.37
CA ALA A 124 18.28 -1.87 13.35
C ALA A 124 17.77 -1.07 12.12
N ARG A 125 18.19 -1.50 10.90
CA ARG A 125 17.86 -0.84 9.64
C ARG A 125 17.04 -1.76 8.78
N LEU A 126 15.75 -1.44 8.68
CA LEU A 126 14.80 -2.22 7.89
C LEU A 126 14.34 -1.46 6.63
N TYR A 127 13.95 -2.22 5.64
CA TYR A 127 13.42 -1.67 4.41
C TYR A 127 12.25 -2.49 3.87
N THR A 128 11.14 -1.80 3.57
CA THR A 128 9.99 -2.32 2.84
C THR A 128 9.83 -1.55 1.52
N ALA A 129 9.93 -2.27 0.40
CA ALA A 129 9.97 -1.65 -0.93
C ALA A 129 8.61 -1.07 -1.38
N HIS A 130 7.50 -1.72 -1.03
CA HIS A 130 6.13 -1.37 -1.47
C HIS A 130 6.01 -1.24 -3.00
N GLY A 131 6.64 -2.15 -3.72
CA GLY A 131 6.74 -2.09 -5.18
C GLY A 131 7.80 -1.10 -5.70
N GLY A 132 7.95 0.04 -5.12
CA GLY A 132 8.92 1.12 -5.34
C GLY A 132 9.90 0.95 -6.52
N SER A 133 11.17 0.69 -6.23
CA SER A 133 12.24 0.45 -7.22
C SER A 133 11.98 -0.78 -8.12
N LEU A 134 11.15 -1.72 -7.69
CA LEU A 134 10.87 -2.96 -8.42
C LEU A 134 9.99 -2.76 -9.67
N HIS A 135 9.33 -1.60 -9.81
CA HIS A 135 8.60 -1.25 -11.03
C HIS A 135 9.52 -0.94 -12.23
N TYR A 136 10.79 -0.62 -11.98
CA TYR A 136 11.73 -0.35 -13.06
C TYR A 136 12.03 -1.61 -13.89
N SER A 137 12.16 -1.40 -15.22
CA SER A 137 12.51 -2.48 -16.15
C SER A 137 14.01 -2.74 -16.17
N ARG A 138 14.43 -3.99 -16.14
CA ARG A 138 15.83 -4.39 -16.38
C ARG A 138 16.32 -4.07 -17.79
N ALA A 139 15.42 -3.90 -18.74
CA ALA A 139 15.76 -3.59 -20.12
C ALA A 139 16.22 -2.12 -20.30
N SER A 140 15.84 -1.20 -19.40
CA SER A 140 16.26 0.19 -19.47
C SER A 140 17.55 0.44 -18.69
N MET A 141 18.42 1.34 -19.18
CA MET A 141 19.66 1.74 -18.49
C MET A 141 19.36 2.32 -17.09
N LEU A 142 18.33 3.20 -16.98
CA LEU A 142 17.91 3.74 -15.70
C LEU A 142 17.46 2.63 -14.75
N GLY A 143 16.68 1.67 -15.25
CA GLY A 143 16.23 0.52 -14.43
C GLY A 143 17.41 -0.32 -13.95
N GLN A 144 18.37 -0.62 -14.80
CA GLN A 144 19.59 -1.33 -14.38
C GLN A 144 20.35 -0.57 -13.30
N PHE A 145 20.49 0.75 -13.44
CA PHE A 145 21.13 1.59 -12.42
C PHE A 145 20.37 1.53 -11.10
N VAL A 146 19.06 1.76 -11.12
CA VAL A 146 18.23 1.74 -9.91
C VAL A 146 18.30 0.37 -9.21
N LEU A 147 18.21 -0.73 -9.96
CA LEU A 147 18.26 -2.07 -9.39
C LEU A 147 19.65 -2.45 -8.85
N ARG A 148 20.72 -1.97 -9.48
CA ARG A 148 22.09 -2.11 -8.93
C ARG A 148 22.27 -1.31 -7.64
N MET A 149 21.73 -0.09 -7.58
CA MET A 149 21.73 0.73 -6.36
C MET A 149 20.92 0.06 -5.24
N GLU A 150 19.78 -0.58 -5.56
CA GLU A 150 19.00 -1.36 -4.60
C GLU A 150 19.84 -2.52 -4.03
N ARG A 151 20.57 -3.24 -4.91
CA ARG A 151 21.50 -4.30 -4.49
C ARG A 151 22.62 -3.80 -3.60
N LEU A 152 23.22 -2.66 -3.94
CA LEU A 152 24.29 -2.04 -3.13
C LEU A 152 23.79 -1.64 -1.74
N GLN A 153 22.56 -1.15 -1.65
CA GLN A 153 21.99 -0.72 -0.38
C GLN A 153 21.72 -1.88 0.60
N GLU A 154 21.76 -3.15 0.17
CA GLU A 154 21.70 -4.29 1.10
C GLU A 154 22.85 -4.27 2.11
N TYR A 155 24.05 -3.73 1.78
CA TYR A 155 25.16 -3.58 2.73
C TYR A 155 24.81 -2.65 3.90
N PHE A 156 23.82 -1.80 3.72
CA PHE A 156 23.33 -0.85 4.71
C PHE A 156 21.98 -1.26 5.31
N THR A 157 21.59 -2.51 5.12
CA THR A 157 20.29 -3.06 5.52
C THR A 157 20.50 -4.25 6.44
N ASP A 158 19.71 -4.38 7.50
CA ASP A 158 19.72 -5.56 8.36
C ASP A 158 18.60 -6.53 7.99
N ALA A 159 17.45 -6.00 7.56
CA ALA A 159 16.35 -6.84 7.06
C ALA A 159 15.55 -6.16 5.95
N LEU A 160 15.04 -7.00 5.04
CA LEU A 160 14.04 -6.67 4.04
C LEU A 160 12.68 -7.23 4.45
N VAL A 161 11.64 -6.42 4.35
CA VAL A 161 10.26 -6.86 4.51
C VAL A 161 9.57 -6.78 3.16
N PHE A 162 8.99 -7.90 2.73
CA PHE A 162 8.19 -7.99 1.52
C PHE A 162 6.72 -8.08 1.91
N ILE A 163 5.88 -7.27 1.30
CA ILE A 163 4.45 -7.19 1.63
C ILE A 163 3.59 -8.19 0.87
N CYS A 164 4.18 -8.93 -0.07
CA CYS A 164 3.59 -10.06 -0.76
C CYS A 164 4.68 -10.96 -1.36
N ASP A 165 4.34 -12.20 -1.67
CA ASP A 165 5.28 -13.16 -2.26
C ASP A 165 5.69 -12.74 -3.67
N TYR A 166 4.77 -12.15 -4.43
CA TYR A 166 5.08 -11.54 -5.74
C TYR A 166 6.22 -10.50 -5.62
N GLU A 167 6.18 -9.63 -4.62
CA GLU A 167 7.24 -8.63 -4.40
C GLU A 167 8.57 -9.30 -4.08
N ARG A 168 8.57 -10.35 -3.23
CA ARG A 168 9.75 -11.13 -2.87
C ARG A 168 10.36 -11.82 -4.09
N GLN A 169 9.54 -12.46 -4.92
CA GLN A 169 9.97 -13.08 -6.16
C GLN A 169 10.49 -12.06 -7.18
N THR A 170 9.81 -10.93 -7.29
CA THR A 170 10.23 -9.83 -8.17
C THR A 170 11.57 -9.25 -7.74
N TYR A 171 11.80 -9.10 -6.44
CA TYR A 171 13.09 -8.68 -5.90
C TYR A 171 14.19 -9.70 -6.26
N ALA A 172 13.94 -10.97 -5.98
CA ALA A 172 14.90 -12.04 -6.29
C ALA A 172 15.26 -12.11 -7.78
N THR A 173 14.28 -11.86 -8.65
CA THR A 173 14.47 -11.88 -10.11
C THR A 173 15.18 -10.63 -10.62
N LYS A 174 14.78 -9.44 -10.15
CA LYS A 174 15.28 -8.16 -10.69
C LYS A 174 16.56 -7.67 -10.01
N VAL A 175 16.67 -7.82 -8.70
CA VAL A 175 17.80 -7.34 -7.88
C VAL A 175 18.77 -8.48 -7.57
N GLY A 176 18.22 -9.66 -7.27
CA GLY A 176 18.95 -10.86 -6.87
C GLY A 176 18.43 -11.41 -5.53
N ARG A 177 18.80 -12.64 -5.20
CA ARG A 177 18.43 -13.22 -3.90
C ARG A 177 18.94 -12.32 -2.77
N PRO A 178 18.09 -11.96 -1.79
CA PRO A 178 18.51 -11.16 -0.64
C PRO A 178 19.71 -11.79 0.09
N ARG A 179 20.69 -10.97 0.46
CA ARG A 179 21.88 -11.37 1.26
C ARG A 179 21.68 -11.12 2.74
N VAL A 180 20.60 -10.42 3.09
CA VAL A 180 20.24 -10.05 4.46
C VAL A 180 19.00 -10.80 4.91
N THR A 181 18.70 -10.77 6.20
CA THR A 181 17.44 -11.29 6.73
C THR A 181 16.27 -10.76 5.91
N ASN A 182 15.34 -11.62 5.52
CA ASN A 182 14.13 -11.17 4.84
C ASN A 182 12.90 -11.91 5.39
N ARG A 183 11.77 -11.20 5.38
CA ARG A 183 10.49 -11.73 5.84
C ARG A 183 9.40 -11.35 4.86
N LEU A 184 8.48 -12.28 4.65
CA LEU A 184 7.19 -12.02 4.01
C LEU A 184 6.22 -11.65 5.13
N ILE A 185 5.75 -10.41 5.13
CA ILE A 185 4.76 -9.90 6.08
C ILE A 185 3.74 -9.13 5.27
N TYR A 186 2.55 -9.70 5.14
CA TYR A 186 1.47 -9.11 4.35
C TYR A 186 1.00 -7.76 4.90
N ASN A 187 0.50 -6.89 4.04
CA ASN A 187 -0.25 -5.72 4.47
C ASN A 187 -1.48 -6.14 5.27
N GLY A 188 -1.80 -5.39 6.32
CA GLY A 188 -2.98 -5.60 7.13
C GLY A 188 -3.85 -4.36 7.20
N ILE A 189 -5.15 -4.54 7.41
CA ILE A 189 -6.15 -3.50 7.64
C ILE A 189 -6.63 -3.53 9.09
N GLY A 190 -7.04 -2.36 9.60
CA GLY A 190 -7.48 -2.21 11.00
C GLY A 190 -8.82 -2.90 11.29
N GLU A 191 -9.13 -3.13 12.56
CA GLU A 191 -10.39 -3.75 13.00
C GLU A 191 -11.63 -3.03 12.45
N ARG A 192 -11.57 -1.71 12.29
CA ARG A 192 -12.67 -0.89 11.76
C ARG A 192 -13.00 -1.20 10.30
N ASP A 193 -12.05 -1.74 9.54
CA ASP A 193 -12.23 -2.06 8.12
C ASP A 193 -12.92 -3.42 7.92
N PHE A 194 -13.05 -4.24 8.98
CA PHE A 194 -13.77 -5.52 8.95
C PHE A 194 -15.26 -5.39 9.30
N GLN A 195 -15.81 -4.21 9.19
CA GLN A 195 -17.24 -3.97 9.37
C GLN A 195 -17.94 -4.02 8.02
N VAL A 196 -18.91 -4.91 7.88
CA VAL A 196 -19.75 -4.97 6.66
C VAL A 196 -20.46 -3.64 6.45
N ILE A 197 -20.26 -3.05 5.30
CA ILE A 197 -20.85 -1.77 4.92
C ILE A 197 -22.05 -2.03 3.99
N PRO A 198 -23.26 -1.75 4.43
CA PRO A 198 -24.46 -1.95 3.60
C PRO A 198 -24.44 -0.97 2.41
N THR A 199 -24.90 -1.47 1.28
CA THR A 199 -25.02 -0.68 0.06
C THR A 199 -26.34 0.08 0.06
N ARG A 200 -26.34 1.33 -0.40
CA ARG A 200 -27.51 2.19 -0.50
C ARG A 200 -28.47 1.69 -1.59
N SER A 201 -29.73 2.03 -1.47
CA SER A 201 -30.76 1.63 -2.46
C SER A 201 -30.57 2.27 -3.85
N ASP A 202 -29.89 3.42 -3.92
CA ASP A 202 -29.57 4.13 -5.15
C ASP A 202 -28.15 3.82 -5.69
N ALA A 203 -27.54 2.72 -5.22
CA ALA A 203 -26.20 2.31 -5.56
C ALA A 203 -26.02 1.98 -7.05
N VAL A 204 -24.84 2.28 -7.55
CA VAL A 204 -24.42 1.91 -8.92
C VAL A 204 -23.94 0.45 -8.98
N GLN A 205 -23.87 -0.09 -10.21
CA GLN A 205 -23.43 -1.47 -10.38
C GLN A 205 -21.95 -1.68 -10.09
N PHE A 206 -21.09 -0.71 -10.39
CA PHE A 206 -19.64 -0.83 -10.24
C PHE A 206 -19.00 0.45 -9.73
N ILE A 207 -17.98 0.30 -8.91
CA ILE A 207 -17.07 1.40 -8.54
C ILE A 207 -15.63 1.07 -8.85
N TYR A 208 -14.92 2.07 -9.37
CA TYR A 208 -13.46 2.15 -9.40
C TYR A 208 -13.03 3.09 -8.28
N ILE A 209 -12.07 2.68 -7.44
CA ILE A 209 -11.49 3.52 -6.40
C ILE A 209 -9.97 3.50 -6.55
N GLY A 210 -9.38 4.64 -6.85
CA GLY A 210 -7.92 4.72 -6.98
C GLY A 210 -7.41 5.97 -7.67
N MET A 211 -6.10 6.09 -7.72
CA MET A 211 -5.45 7.19 -8.41
C MET A 211 -5.73 7.12 -9.93
N LEU A 212 -6.13 8.24 -10.51
CA LEU A 212 -6.42 8.36 -11.95
C LEU A 212 -5.11 8.52 -12.73
N ARG A 213 -4.48 7.38 -13.03
CA ARG A 213 -3.25 7.23 -13.83
C ARG A 213 -3.19 5.87 -14.50
N ASP A 214 -2.49 5.77 -15.62
CA ASP A 214 -2.44 4.58 -16.48
C ASP A 214 -2.10 3.27 -15.75
N LEU A 215 -1.21 3.33 -14.76
CA LEU A 215 -0.82 2.14 -13.98
C LEU A 215 -2.01 1.48 -13.26
N LYS A 216 -3.02 2.27 -12.88
CA LYS A 216 -4.22 1.80 -12.16
C LYS A 216 -5.37 1.37 -13.08
N GLY A 217 -5.22 1.55 -14.39
CA GLY A 217 -6.14 1.06 -15.42
C GLY A 217 -7.52 1.74 -15.48
N PRO A 218 -7.68 3.06 -15.25
CA PRO A 218 -8.99 3.71 -15.38
C PRO A 218 -9.59 3.57 -16.78
N ASP A 219 -8.74 3.56 -17.81
CA ASP A 219 -9.11 3.30 -19.20
C ASP A 219 -9.70 1.89 -19.39
N LEU A 220 -9.08 0.89 -18.77
CA LEU A 220 -9.58 -0.48 -18.81
C LEU A 220 -10.95 -0.60 -18.15
N PHE A 221 -11.18 0.15 -17.04
CA PHE A 221 -12.49 0.22 -16.40
C PHE A 221 -13.55 0.80 -17.34
N VAL A 222 -13.26 1.93 -18.00
CA VAL A 222 -14.19 2.60 -18.94
C VAL A 222 -14.50 1.68 -20.13
N ASP A 223 -13.48 1.04 -20.71
CA ASP A 223 -13.66 0.11 -21.85
C ASP A 223 -14.44 -1.14 -21.46
N ALA A 224 -14.12 -1.73 -20.31
CA ALA A 224 -14.82 -2.90 -19.79
C ALA A 224 -16.28 -2.57 -19.46
N PHE A 225 -16.54 -1.41 -18.84
CA PHE A 225 -17.90 -0.99 -18.52
C PHE A 225 -18.78 -0.89 -19.77
N ALA A 226 -18.29 -0.26 -20.85
CA ALA A 226 -19.01 -0.16 -22.11
C ALA A 226 -19.34 -1.54 -22.73
N ARG A 227 -18.42 -2.49 -22.58
CA ARG A 227 -18.62 -3.88 -23.03
C ARG A 227 -19.60 -4.64 -22.12
N THR A 228 -19.50 -4.45 -20.81
CA THR A 228 -20.39 -5.06 -19.81
C THR A 228 -21.83 -4.64 -20.05
N GLU A 229 -22.08 -3.36 -20.33
CA GLU A 229 -23.41 -2.83 -20.63
C GLU A 229 -24.03 -3.51 -21.86
N ARG A 230 -23.24 -3.74 -22.91
CA ARG A 230 -23.67 -4.50 -24.08
C ARG A 230 -23.97 -5.97 -23.77
N LEU A 231 -23.13 -6.62 -22.96
CA LEU A 231 -23.35 -8.01 -22.52
C LEU A 231 -24.59 -8.15 -21.63
N ALA A 232 -24.85 -7.14 -20.79
CA ALA A 232 -26.03 -7.12 -19.91
C ALA A 232 -27.35 -6.79 -20.65
N GLY A 233 -27.29 -6.24 -21.87
CA GLY A 233 -28.45 -5.86 -22.66
C GLY A 233 -29.31 -4.74 -22.06
N ARG A 234 -28.78 -3.99 -21.08
CA ARG A 234 -29.47 -2.91 -20.37
C ARG A 234 -28.51 -1.83 -19.92
N PRO A 235 -28.98 -0.59 -19.74
CA PRO A 235 -28.16 0.48 -19.18
C PRO A 235 -27.64 0.12 -17.77
N LEU A 236 -26.39 0.45 -17.52
CA LEU A 236 -25.72 0.31 -16.23
C LEU A 236 -25.24 1.68 -15.75
N SER A 237 -24.85 1.77 -14.48
CA SER A 237 -24.23 2.95 -13.90
C SER A 237 -22.97 2.57 -13.13
N ALA A 238 -21.99 3.50 -13.09
CA ALA A 238 -20.75 3.29 -12.36
C ALA A 238 -20.20 4.61 -11.81
N LEU A 239 -19.28 4.50 -10.85
CA LEU A 239 -18.52 5.62 -10.31
C LEU A 239 -17.02 5.36 -10.46
N MET A 240 -16.29 6.43 -10.78
CA MET A 240 -14.84 6.49 -10.68
C MET A 240 -14.49 7.47 -9.56
N ILE A 241 -13.94 6.94 -8.47
CA ILE A 241 -13.65 7.70 -7.25
C ILE A 241 -12.14 7.83 -7.08
N GLY A 242 -11.67 9.06 -7.05
CA GLY A 242 -10.25 9.36 -6.88
C GLY A 242 -9.81 10.60 -7.63
N ASP A 243 -8.51 10.86 -7.54
CA ASP A 243 -7.87 11.96 -8.23
C ASP A 243 -6.55 11.49 -8.86
N GLY A 244 -5.97 12.29 -9.72
CA GLY A 244 -4.70 11.96 -10.37
C GLY A 244 -4.37 12.85 -11.56
N PRO A 245 -3.12 12.77 -12.05
CA PRO A 245 -2.63 13.62 -13.12
C PRO A 245 -3.37 13.44 -14.45
N ASP A 246 -3.99 12.28 -14.67
CA ASP A 246 -4.65 11.92 -15.93
C ASP A 246 -6.19 12.04 -15.84
N ARG A 247 -6.73 12.75 -14.83
CA ARG A 247 -8.18 12.88 -14.59
C ARG A 247 -8.92 13.38 -15.83
N ASP A 248 -8.44 14.43 -16.47
CA ASP A 248 -9.09 15.03 -17.64
C ASP A 248 -9.10 14.06 -18.83
N LYS A 249 -7.99 13.35 -19.06
CA LYS A 249 -7.89 12.31 -20.09
C LYS A 249 -9.03 11.27 -19.97
N TYR A 250 -9.32 10.80 -18.76
CA TYR A 250 -10.37 9.78 -18.57
C TYR A 250 -11.77 10.36 -18.64
N ARG A 251 -11.97 11.61 -18.23
CA ARG A 251 -13.23 12.32 -18.45
C ARG A 251 -13.53 12.45 -19.95
N ASP A 252 -12.54 12.89 -20.73
CA ASP A 252 -12.70 13.08 -22.18
C ASP A 252 -12.96 11.72 -22.87
N MET A 253 -12.26 10.67 -22.47
CA MET A 253 -12.51 9.30 -22.92
C MET A 253 -13.95 8.82 -22.66
N MET A 254 -14.54 9.16 -21.51
CA MET A 254 -15.93 8.83 -21.21
C MET A 254 -16.91 9.58 -22.12
N VAL A 255 -16.62 10.87 -22.40
CA VAL A 255 -17.44 11.68 -23.30
C VAL A 255 -17.40 11.13 -24.73
N GLU A 256 -16.20 10.86 -25.26
CA GLU A 256 -15.99 10.28 -26.59
C GLU A 256 -16.72 8.94 -26.79
N ARG A 257 -16.82 8.13 -25.73
CA ARG A 257 -17.56 6.86 -25.74
C ARG A 257 -19.06 6.98 -25.43
N GLY A 258 -19.56 8.19 -25.23
CA GLY A 258 -20.97 8.44 -24.90
C GLY A 258 -21.38 7.91 -23.51
N LEU A 259 -20.41 7.76 -22.59
CA LEU A 259 -20.61 7.22 -21.25
C LEU A 259 -20.78 8.29 -20.16
N GLY A 260 -20.70 9.57 -20.47
CA GLY A 260 -20.73 10.66 -19.50
C GLY A 260 -21.99 10.76 -18.63
N LYS A 261 -23.10 10.13 -19.03
CA LYS A 261 -24.31 10.01 -18.18
C LYS A 261 -24.38 8.71 -17.38
N ARG A 262 -23.47 7.77 -17.58
CA ARG A 262 -23.50 6.43 -16.98
C ARG A 262 -22.32 6.19 -16.05
N ILE A 263 -21.19 6.85 -16.29
CA ILE A 263 -20.05 6.85 -15.38
C ILE A 263 -19.88 8.28 -14.85
N SER A 264 -19.95 8.45 -13.54
CA SER A 264 -19.66 9.72 -12.87
C SER A 264 -18.30 9.69 -12.19
N MET A 265 -17.58 10.82 -12.23
CA MET A 265 -16.29 10.97 -11.53
C MET A 265 -16.47 11.76 -10.25
N LEU A 266 -16.05 11.17 -9.14
CA LEU A 266 -16.05 11.80 -7.81
C LEU A 266 -14.63 12.05 -7.32
N PRO A 267 -14.40 13.09 -6.51
CA PRO A 267 -13.11 13.30 -5.86
C PRO A 267 -12.77 12.17 -4.90
N ALA A 268 -11.51 12.11 -4.47
CA ALA A 268 -11.09 11.20 -3.41
C ALA A 268 -11.92 11.45 -2.14
N MET A 269 -12.36 10.35 -1.50
CA MET A 269 -13.17 10.37 -0.28
C MET A 269 -12.78 9.21 0.62
N ARG A 270 -13.38 9.14 1.81
CA ARG A 270 -13.20 7.98 2.69
C ARG A 270 -13.72 6.72 1.98
N VAL A 271 -12.94 5.66 2.03
CA VAL A 271 -13.26 4.41 1.33
C VAL A 271 -14.57 3.80 1.83
N GLN A 272 -14.87 3.97 3.12
CA GLN A 272 -16.10 3.50 3.73
C GLN A 272 -17.34 4.18 3.11
N ASP A 273 -17.26 5.49 2.83
CA ASP A 273 -18.34 6.23 2.18
C ASP A 273 -18.53 5.75 0.73
N ALA A 274 -17.43 5.49 0.01
CA ALA A 274 -17.46 4.94 -1.33
C ALA A 274 -18.11 3.54 -1.38
N PHE A 275 -17.86 2.69 -0.39
CA PHE A 275 -18.43 1.35 -0.32
C PHE A 275 -19.95 1.32 -0.10
N THR A 276 -20.55 2.43 0.37
CA THR A 276 -22.03 2.52 0.40
C THR A 276 -22.64 2.66 -0.98
N MET A 277 -21.84 3.00 -2.02
CA MET A 277 -22.33 3.35 -3.37
C MET A 277 -22.33 2.17 -4.33
N SER A 278 -21.69 1.05 -4.02
CA SER A 278 -21.73 -0.18 -4.83
C SER A 278 -21.31 -1.40 -4.03
N ASP A 279 -21.79 -2.58 -4.44
CA ASP A 279 -21.29 -3.87 -3.93
C ASP A 279 -20.09 -4.40 -4.73
N ASN A 280 -19.83 -3.87 -5.93
CA ASN A 280 -18.79 -4.38 -6.80
C ASN A 280 -17.67 -3.35 -6.99
N VAL A 281 -16.49 -3.65 -6.45
CA VAL A 281 -15.27 -2.87 -6.56
C VAL A 281 -14.40 -3.44 -7.67
N VAL A 282 -14.04 -2.62 -8.64
CA VAL A 282 -13.23 -3.02 -9.80
C VAL A 282 -11.82 -2.45 -9.69
N VAL A 283 -10.81 -3.33 -9.74
CA VAL A 283 -9.38 -2.98 -9.59
C VAL A 283 -8.62 -3.44 -10.83
N PRO A 284 -8.70 -2.72 -11.96
CA PRO A 284 -8.16 -3.13 -13.26
C PRO A 284 -6.69 -2.74 -13.43
N SER A 285 -5.93 -2.74 -12.36
CA SER A 285 -4.55 -2.25 -12.35
C SER A 285 -3.65 -3.05 -13.28
N ARG A 286 -2.70 -2.37 -13.93
CA ARG A 286 -1.64 -3.00 -14.74
C ARG A 286 -0.48 -3.51 -13.90
N ALA A 287 -0.25 -2.91 -12.75
CA ALA A 287 0.75 -3.38 -11.79
C ALA A 287 0.39 -2.94 -10.37
N GLU A 288 0.63 -3.83 -9.43
CA GLU A 288 0.47 -3.63 -7.99
C GLU A 288 1.61 -4.34 -7.24
N ALA A 289 1.80 -3.96 -5.97
CA ALA A 289 2.44 -4.86 -5.02
C ALA A 289 1.31 -5.58 -4.24
N MET A 290 0.77 -4.97 -3.19
CA MET A 290 -0.42 -5.46 -2.48
C MET A 290 -1.34 -4.27 -2.20
N PRO A 291 -2.39 -4.07 -3.01
CA PRO A 291 -3.23 -2.87 -2.91
C PRO A 291 -4.19 -2.96 -1.71
N TYR A 292 -4.18 -1.94 -0.88
CA TYR A 292 -5.06 -1.82 0.29
C TYR A 292 -6.53 -1.87 -0.07
N ILE A 293 -6.93 -1.27 -1.20
CA ILE A 293 -8.33 -1.24 -1.63
C ILE A 293 -8.95 -2.63 -1.79
N VAL A 294 -8.16 -3.65 -2.14
CA VAL A 294 -8.63 -5.04 -2.22
C VAL A 294 -8.94 -5.57 -0.81
N LEU A 295 -8.05 -5.34 0.14
CA LEU A 295 -8.23 -5.75 1.54
C LEU A 295 -9.42 -5.03 2.18
N GLU A 296 -9.49 -3.71 2.00
CA GLU A 296 -10.56 -2.84 2.52
C GLU A 296 -11.93 -3.24 1.96
N ALA A 297 -12.01 -3.52 0.65
CA ALA A 297 -13.25 -3.97 0.04
C ALA A 297 -13.72 -5.32 0.58
N LEU A 298 -12.81 -6.28 0.73
CA LEU A 298 -13.14 -7.59 1.31
C LEU A 298 -13.53 -7.48 2.79
N GLY A 299 -12.82 -6.67 3.56
CA GLY A 299 -13.16 -6.38 4.96
C GLY A 299 -14.54 -5.76 5.11
N ALA A 300 -14.93 -4.88 4.18
CA ALA A 300 -16.24 -4.26 4.12
C ALA A 300 -17.36 -5.18 3.53
N GLY A 301 -17.04 -6.43 3.21
CA GLY A 301 -17.99 -7.39 2.62
C GLY A 301 -18.34 -7.12 1.15
N LYS A 302 -17.48 -6.39 0.42
CA LYS A 302 -17.68 -6.07 -0.99
C LYS A 302 -17.12 -7.14 -1.91
N THR A 303 -17.70 -7.23 -3.09
CA THR A 303 -17.20 -8.06 -4.18
C THR A 303 -16.07 -7.34 -4.90
N VAL A 304 -14.94 -8.02 -5.11
CA VAL A 304 -13.77 -7.46 -5.81
C VAL A 304 -13.60 -8.16 -7.14
N ILE A 305 -13.49 -7.40 -8.22
CA ILE A 305 -13.10 -7.88 -9.55
C ILE A 305 -11.76 -7.21 -9.88
N ALA A 306 -10.70 -7.99 -10.06
CA ALA A 306 -9.37 -7.41 -10.14
C ALA A 306 -8.46 -8.06 -11.17
N SER A 307 -7.52 -7.30 -11.70
CA SER A 307 -6.46 -7.84 -12.55
C SER A 307 -5.55 -8.80 -11.75
N ARG A 308 -5.12 -9.87 -12.40
CA ARG A 308 -4.17 -10.87 -11.86
C ARG A 308 -2.74 -10.31 -11.83
N VAL A 309 -2.50 -9.32 -10.98
CA VAL A 309 -1.21 -8.64 -10.83
C VAL A 309 -0.79 -8.52 -9.38
N GLY A 310 0.51 -8.50 -9.15
CA GLY A 310 1.07 -8.32 -7.81
C GLY A 310 0.63 -9.39 -6.83
N GLY A 311 0.35 -8.96 -5.60
CA GLY A 311 -0.17 -9.79 -4.53
C GLY A 311 -1.69 -9.99 -4.54
N ILE A 312 -2.42 -9.45 -5.53
CA ILE A 312 -3.89 -9.62 -5.61
C ILE A 312 -4.29 -11.10 -5.63
N PRO A 313 -3.63 -11.99 -6.41
CA PRO A 313 -3.91 -13.43 -6.39
C PRO A 313 -3.61 -14.11 -5.04
N GLU A 314 -2.76 -13.51 -4.22
CA GLU A 314 -2.46 -14.03 -2.87
C GLU A 314 -3.61 -13.75 -1.90
N VAL A 315 -4.38 -12.69 -2.16
CA VAL A 315 -5.56 -12.30 -1.36
C VAL A 315 -6.82 -13.01 -1.80
N LEU A 316 -7.10 -13.02 -3.13
CA LEU A 316 -8.34 -13.58 -3.68
C LEU A 316 -8.29 -15.09 -3.90
N GLY A 317 -7.10 -15.69 -3.84
CA GLY A 317 -6.84 -17.05 -4.30
C GLY A 317 -6.39 -17.08 -5.76
N LYS A 318 -5.37 -17.89 -6.07
CA LYS A 318 -4.75 -17.93 -7.40
C LYS A 318 -5.72 -18.34 -8.52
N ASP A 319 -6.71 -19.16 -8.19
CA ASP A 319 -7.70 -19.71 -9.13
C ASP A 319 -9.06 -19.00 -9.04
N SER A 320 -9.14 -17.86 -8.34
CA SER A 320 -10.37 -17.11 -8.20
C SER A 320 -10.89 -16.65 -9.58
N SER A 321 -12.19 -16.88 -9.83
CA SER A 321 -12.90 -16.41 -11.03
C SER A 321 -13.08 -14.89 -11.08
N ALA A 322 -12.78 -14.19 -9.98
CA ALA A 322 -12.77 -12.73 -9.92
C ALA A 322 -11.46 -12.11 -10.44
N LEU A 323 -10.46 -12.94 -10.75
CA LEU A 323 -9.19 -12.50 -11.33
C LEU A 323 -9.26 -12.51 -12.85
N VAL A 324 -8.93 -11.36 -13.45
CA VAL A 324 -8.94 -11.16 -14.89
C VAL A 324 -7.51 -11.00 -15.45
N ALA A 325 -7.33 -11.28 -16.73
CA ALA A 325 -6.05 -11.09 -17.41
C ALA A 325 -5.64 -9.61 -17.37
N PRO A 326 -4.38 -9.28 -17.03
CA PRO A 326 -3.91 -7.91 -16.97
C PRO A 326 -4.00 -7.22 -18.34
N GLY A 327 -4.58 -6.02 -18.38
CA GLY A 327 -4.71 -5.23 -19.61
C GLY A 327 -5.84 -5.67 -20.54
N ASP A 328 -6.61 -6.71 -20.19
CA ASP A 328 -7.72 -7.23 -21.01
C ASP A 328 -9.08 -6.69 -20.56
N ALA A 329 -9.55 -5.66 -21.23
CA ALA A 329 -10.88 -5.08 -20.98
C ALA A 329 -12.03 -6.02 -21.40
N GLY A 330 -11.78 -7.01 -22.27
CA GLY A 330 -12.77 -8.00 -22.67
C GLY A 330 -13.02 -9.03 -21.57
N ASP A 331 -11.93 -9.59 -21.01
CA ASP A 331 -12.01 -10.52 -19.87
C ASP A 331 -12.61 -9.81 -18.63
N LEU A 332 -12.19 -8.56 -18.37
CA LEU A 332 -12.77 -7.74 -17.30
C LEU A 332 -14.28 -7.56 -17.48
N ALA A 333 -14.74 -7.23 -18.70
CA ALA A 333 -16.15 -7.05 -18.99
C ALA A 333 -16.97 -8.35 -18.82
N ARG A 334 -16.41 -9.49 -19.21
CA ARG A 334 -17.03 -10.80 -19.01
C ARG A 334 -17.27 -11.07 -17.52
N VAL A 335 -16.25 -10.87 -16.67
CA VAL A 335 -16.38 -11.11 -15.23
C VAL A 335 -17.32 -10.08 -14.57
N MET A 336 -17.27 -8.81 -14.98
CA MET A 336 -18.23 -7.80 -14.52
C MET A 336 -19.68 -8.19 -14.88
N ALA A 337 -19.93 -8.67 -16.10
CA ALA A 337 -21.26 -9.12 -16.50
C ALA A 337 -21.72 -10.35 -15.68
N GLU A 338 -20.85 -11.31 -15.41
CA GLU A 338 -21.15 -12.46 -14.56
C GLU A 338 -21.51 -12.04 -13.13
N ALA A 339 -20.79 -11.08 -12.57
CA ALA A 339 -21.00 -10.60 -11.20
C ALA A 339 -22.38 -9.99 -10.97
N ILE A 340 -22.96 -9.34 -12.00
CA ILE A 340 -24.29 -8.74 -11.91
C ILE A 340 -25.42 -9.66 -12.41
N ALA A 341 -25.08 -10.69 -13.19
CA ALA A 341 -26.08 -11.64 -13.73
C ALA A 341 -26.38 -12.79 -12.77
N LYS A 342 -25.40 -13.22 -11.96
CA LYS A 342 -25.52 -14.39 -11.08
C LYS A 342 -25.75 -13.97 -9.62
N PRO A 343 -26.96 -14.18 -9.06
CA PRO A 343 -27.19 -13.89 -7.64
C PRO A 343 -26.21 -14.64 -6.74
N GLY A 344 -25.61 -13.91 -5.78
CA GLY A 344 -24.67 -14.50 -4.83
C GLY A 344 -23.27 -14.79 -5.38
N TRP A 345 -22.96 -14.37 -6.62
CA TRP A 345 -21.65 -14.57 -7.23
C TRP A 345 -20.50 -14.06 -6.32
N GLY A 346 -20.64 -12.89 -5.75
CA GLY A 346 -19.64 -12.34 -4.83
C GLY A 346 -19.39 -13.25 -3.62
N ARG A 347 -20.46 -13.75 -2.96
CA ARG A 347 -20.32 -14.66 -1.81
C ARG A 347 -19.62 -15.98 -2.14
N GLN A 348 -19.80 -16.47 -3.36
CA GLN A 348 -19.19 -17.73 -3.80
C GLN A 348 -17.72 -17.55 -4.24
N THR A 349 -17.36 -16.34 -4.62
CA THR A 349 -16.07 -16.05 -5.25
C THR A 349 -15.07 -15.38 -4.31
N MET A 350 -15.55 -14.62 -3.33
CA MET A 350 -14.70 -13.92 -2.37
C MET A 350 -14.30 -14.82 -1.20
N PRO A 351 -13.05 -14.66 -0.67
CA PRO A 351 -12.69 -15.29 0.59
C PRO A 351 -13.60 -14.77 1.72
N SER A 352 -13.81 -15.59 2.75
CA SER A 352 -14.58 -15.15 3.91
C SER A 352 -13.87 -14.02 4.67
N ALA A 353 -14.62 -13.13 5.32
CA ALA A 353 -14.06 -12.04 6.11
C ALA A 353 -13.12 -12.56 7.21
N ASP A 354 -13.45 -13.70 7.84
CA ASP A 354 -12.60 -14.32 8.86
C ASP A 354 -11.27 -14.81 8.28
N ALA A 355 -11.29 -15.41 7.09
CA ALA A 355 -10.06 -15.83 6.41
C ALA A 355 -9.17 -14.63 6.05
N VAL A 356 -9.76 -13.54 5.56
CA VAL A 356 -9.05 -12.29 5.29
C VAL A 356 -8.47 -11.70 6.57
N LYS A 357 -9.27 -11.63 7.65
CA LYS A 357 -8.85 -11.08 8.94
C LYS A 357 -7.72 -11.87 9.59
N ALA A 358 -7.76 -13.19 9.50
CA ALA A 358 -6.73 -14.06 10.07
C ALA A 358 -5.32 -13.85 9.47
N VAL A 359 -5.23 -13.36 8.23
CA VAL A 359 -3.97 -13.19 7.51
C VAL A 359 -3.62 -11.72 7.29
N PHE A 360 -4.63 -10.89 6.96
CA PHE A 360 -4.46 -9.53 6.46
C PHE A 360 -4.99 -8.47 7.44
N SER A 361 -4.94 -8.73 8.75
CA SER A 361 -5.27 -7.73 9.76
C SER A 361 -4.03 -6.95 10.23
N ALA A 362 -4.22 -5.68 10.59
CA ALA A 362 -3.16 -4.82 11.11
C ALA A 362 -2.50 -5.38 12.38
N PRO A 363 -3.23 -5.96 13.34
CA PRO A 363 -2.60 -6.64 14.50
C PRO A 363 -1.66 -7.79 14.10
N VAL A 364 -2.02 -8.61 13.10
CA VAL A 364 -1.17 -9.70 12.60
C VAL A 364 0.09 -9.12 11.94
N MET A 365 -0.08 -8.17 11.03
CA MET A 365 1.03 -7.47 10.38
C MET A 365 1.98 -6.84 11.39
N ALA A 366 1.45 -6.07 12.32
CA ALA A 366 2.23 -5.34 13.33
C ALA A 366 2.99 -6.28 14.28
N LYS A 367 2.36 -7.37 14.71
CA LYS A 367 2.99 -8.42 15.54
C LYS A 367 4.19 -9.05 14.83
N ASP A 368 4.05 -9.39 13.54
CA ASP A 368 5.13 -10.01 12.78
C ASP A 368 6.28 -9.03 12.50
N VAL A 369 5.96 -7.76 12.22
CA VAL A 369 6.96 -6.70 12.08
C VAL A 369 7.69 -6.46 13.41
N LEU A 370 6.97 -6.41 14.53
CA LEU A 370 7.54 -6.21 15.86
C LEU A 370 8.45 -7.37 16.27
N LYS A 371 8.05 -8.60 15.97
CA LYS A 371 8.91 -9.79 16.18
C LYS A 371 10.24 -9.64 15.46
N LEU A 372 10.22 -9.20 14.20
CA LEU A 372 11.44 -8.95 13.43
C LEU A 372 12.28 -7.82 14.05
N TYR A 373 11.66 -6.75 14.56
CA TYR A 373 12.39 -5.70 15.26
C TYR A 373 13.16 -6.24 16.47
N TYR A 374 12.50 -7.04 17.32
CA TYR A 374 13.15 -7.64 18.48
C TYR A 374 14.31 -8.58 18.09
N GLU A 375 14.13 -9.41 17.07
CA GLU A 375 15.19 -10.27 16.54
C GLU A 375 16.44 -9.45 16.15
N LEU A 376 16.25 -8.29 15.50
CA LEU A 376 17.34 -7.47 15.02
C LEU A 376 18.02 -6.62 16.10
N VAL A 377 17.29 -6.19 17.12
CA VAL A 377 17.89 -5.49 18.27
C VAL A 377 18.47 -6.45 19.31
N GLY A 378 18.30 -7.76 19.14
CA GLY A 378 18.82 -8.80 20.03
C GLY A 378 18.04 -8.91 21.35
N MET A 379 16.73 -8.64 21.30
CA MET A 379 15.80 -8.77 22.43
C MET A 379 14.78 -9.88 22.12
N THR A 380 14.28 -10.56 23.15
CA THR A 380 13.22 -11.57 23.00
C THR A 380 11.84 -10.91 23.10
N PRO A 381 10.89 -11.19 22.20
CA PRO A 381 9.52 -10.67 22.30
C PRO A 381 8.84 -11.14 23.60
N GLN A 382 8.08 -10.25 24.26
CA GLN A 382 7.16 -10.71 25.33
C GLN A 382 5.99 -11.51 24.72
N PRO A 383 5.49 -12.55 25.39
CA PRO A 383 4.18 -13.10 25.08
C PRO A 383 3.14 -11.99 25.26
N ALA A 384 2.30 -11.78 24.22
CA ALA A 384 1.19 -10.84 24.32
C ALA A 384 0.32 -11.25 25.53
N ASN A 385 0.10 -10.33 26.45
CA ASN A 385 -0.95 -10.50 27.45
C ASN A 385 -2.29 -10.55 26.69
N ILE A 386 -2.89 -11.73 26.67
CA ILE A 386 -4.22 -12.02 26.12
C ILE A 386 -5.27 -11.39 27.01
#